data_7817b9d287720fe452604c6782ab0565
#
_entry.id   7817b9d287720fe452604c6782ab0565
#
_cell.length_a   1.000
_cell.length_b   1.000
_cell.length_c   1.000
_cell.angle_alpha   90.00
_cell.angle_beta   90.00
_cell.angle_gamma   90.00
#
_symmetry.space_group_name_H-M   'P 1'
#
loop_
_entity.id
_entity.type
_entity.pdbx_description
1 polymer ?
#
loop_
_entity_poly.entity_id
_entity_poly.type
_entity_poly.pdbx_seq_one_letter_code
_entity_poly.pdbx_strand_id
1 'polypeptide(L)'
;MNQKFLTKTVENGIASKVYRILLVIWDVICINGCSFLALFMRYDMNWDKFINSHTVRAGEYVQTLTDIMVVNTILTLIIFMVFHLYSSMWRFAGMSEVLNIALATGISGVMHLVLIKGVLNRPMPRTYFVIYVLLLFIVTVVIRFSYRLCRQLYKANSHGSHMRNTLIIGAGEAGNMVINELKLSVNLDSHICGIIDDEKAKQGTYIQGIRVLGGRDQILPAVQKYKVNEIIVAMPSVSKKKVKNILEICQKTNAELK
;
A
#
# COMPACT_ATOMS: atom_id res chain seq x y z
N MET A 1 -24.76 -21.50 2.38
CA MET A 1 -23.80 -20.50 1.88
C MET A 1 -24.05 -19.17 2.61
N ASN A 2 -23.06 -18.70 3.39
CA ASN A 2 -23.24 -17.82 4.56
C ASN A 2 -23.57 -16.37 4.18
N GLN A 3 -24.75 -15.86 4.58
CA GLN A 3 -25.13 -14.43 4.44
C GLN A 3 -24.06 -13.46 4.98
N LYS A 4 -23.34 -13.82 6.04
CA LYS A 4 -22.22 -13.02 6.58
C LYS A 4 -21.06 -12.86 5.59
N PHE A 5 -20.84 -13.80 4.66
CA PHE A 5 -19.78 -13.70 3.66
C PHE A 5 -20.18 -12.71 2.55
N LEU A 6 -21.44 -12.75 2.14
CA LEU A 6 -21.99 -11.83 1.11
C LEU A 6 -22.03 -10.38 1.62
N THR A 7 -22.46 -10.14 2.85
CA THR A 7 -22.46 -8.79 3.43
C THR A 7 -21.06 -8.20 3.56
N LYS A 8 -20.08 -8.99 4.01
CA LYS A 8 -18.68 -8.54 4.11
C LYS A 8 -18.03 -8.24 2.77
N THR A 9 -18.42 -8.97 1.70
CA THR A 9 -17.93 -8.73 0.34
C THR A 9 -18.53 -7.46 -0.26
N VAL A 10 -19.80 -7.20 0.02
CA VAL A 10 -20.52 -5.97 -0.41
C VAL A 10 -19.97 -4.75 0.33
N GLU A 11 -19.76 -4.82 1.65
CA GLU A 11 -19.16 -3.75 2.44
C GLU A 11 -17.75 -3.40 1.97
N ASN A 12 -16.92 -4.41 1.67
CA ASN A 12 -15.59 -4.18 1.11
C ASN A 12 -15.63 -3.54 -0.28
N GLY A 13 -16.61 -3.88 -1.10
CA GLY A 13 -16.84 -3.28 -2.42
C GLY A 13 -17.27 -1.81 -2.34
N ILE A 14 -18.13 -1.46 -1.41
CA ILE A 14 -18.59 -0.08 -1.17
C ILE A 14 -17.44 0.76 -0.60
N ALA A 15 -16.73 0.25 0.40
CA ALA A 15 -15.58 0.95 0.98
C ALA A 15 -14.48 1.26 -0.06
N SER A 16 -14.23 0.35 -1.01
CA SER A 16 -13.26 0.59 -2.08
C SER A 16 -13.71 1.64 -3.10
N LYS A 17 -15.02 1.75 -3.36
CA LYS A 17 -15.59 2.78 -4.24
C LYS A 17 -15.53 4.16 -3.58
N VAL A 18 -15.97 4.25 -2.33
CA VAL A 18 -15.93 5.50 -1.55
C VAL A 18 -14.50 6.01 -1.45
N TYR A 19 -13.56 5.14 -1.18
CA TYR A 19 -12.16 5.50 -1.11
C TYR A 19 -11.61 6.07 -2.45
N ARG A 20 -11.96 5.46 -3.59
CA ARG A 20 -11.56 5.99 -4.92
C ARG A 20 -12.10 7.40 -5.16
N ILE A 21 -13.35 7.64 -4.76
CA ILE A 21 -13.95 8.97 -4.89
C ILE A 21 -13.22 10.00 -4.01
N LEU A 22 -12.90 9.63 -2.76
CA LEU A 22 -12.15 10.50 -1.85
C LEU A 22 -10.75 10.80 -2.39
N LEU A 23 -10.06 9.85 -3.01
CA LEU A 23 -8.77 10.08 -3.66
C LEU A 23 -8.88 11.07 -4.81
N VAL A 24 -9.89 10.93 -5.68
CA VAL A 24 -10.10 11.87 -6.79
C VAL A 24 -10.34 13.28 -6.27
N ILE A 25 -11.19 13.44 -5.24
CA ILE A 25 -11.44 14.74 -4.61
C ILE A 25 -10.15 15.33 -4.06
N TRP A 26 -9.35 14.50 -3.40
CA TRP A 26 -8.06 14.93 -2.83
C TRP A 26 -7.06 15.31 -3.92
N ASP A 27 -6.98 14.53 -5.00
CA ASP A 27 -6.12 14.85 -6.14
C ASP A 27 -6.51 16.20 -6.78
N VAL A 28 -7.81 16.51 -6.89
CA VAL A 28 -8.29 17.84 -7.36
C VAL A 28 -7.75 18.96 -6.50
N ILE A 29 -7.82 18.82 -5.17
CA ILE A 29 -7.30 19.81 -4.23
C ILE A 29 -5.78 19.95 -4.38
N CYS A 30 -5.08 18.81 -4.50
CA CYS A 30 -3.61 18.81 -4.60
C CYS A 30 -3.10 19.40 -5.92
N ILE A 31 -3.71 19.08 -7.06
CA ILE A 31 -3.32 19.62 -8.36
C ILE A 31 -3.37 21.15 -8.33
N ASN A 32 -4.47 21.71 -7.82
CA ASN A 32 -4.65 23.15 -7.77
C ASN A 32 -3.81 23.81 -6.66
N GLY A 33 -3.71 23.14 -5.50
CA GLY A 33 -2.86 23.58 -4.40
C GLY A 33 -1.38 23.62 -4.77
N CYS A 34 -0.88 22.57 -5.48
CA CYS A 34 0.50 22.54 -5.96
C CYS A 34 0.77 23.63 -7.01
N SER A 35 -0.20 23.91 -7.89
CA SER A 35 -0.08 24.97 -8.88
C SER A 35 0.06 26.34 -8.22
N PHE A 36 -0.80 26.65 -7.26
CA PHE A 36 -0.74 27.88 -6.50
C PHE A 36 0.51 27.98 -5.63
N LEU A 37 0.84 26.89 -4.92
CA LEU A 37 2.02 26.84 -4.06
C LEU A 37 3.33 26.98 -4.85
N ALA A 38 3.41 26.41 -6.05
CA ALA A 38 4.57 26.57 -6.93
C ALA A 38 4.78 28.04 -7.34
N LEU A 39 3.69 28.76 -7.60
CA LEU A 39 3.76 30.18 -7.87
C LEU A 39 4.19 30.96 -6.62
N PHE A 40 3.62 30.66 -5.47
CA PHE A 40 3.94 31.32 -4.20
C PHE A 40 5.41 31.11 -3.77
N MET A 41 5.93 29.88 -3.94
CA MET A 41 7.35 29.58 -3.70
C MET A 41 8.28 30.37 -4.63
N ARG A 42 7.83 30.69 -5.84
CA ARG A 42 8.60 31.54 -6.76
C ARG A 42 8.79 32.96 -6.25
N TYR A 43 7.92 33.42 -5.35
CA TYR A 43 8.00 34.76 -4.68
C TYR A 43 8.64 34.66 -3.29
N ASP A 44 9.53 33.66 -3.06
CA ASP A 44 10.25 33.43 -1.81
C ASP A 44 9.33 33.24 -0.60
N MET A 45 8.12 32.74 -0.79
CA MET A 45 7.07 32.59 0.23
C MET A 45 6.73 33.91 0.97
N ASN A 46 7.00 35.04 0.36
CA ASN A 46 6.78 36.33 0.96
C ASN A 46 5.44 36.93 0.48
N TRP A 47 4.48 37.07 1.40
CA TRP A 47 3.17 37.64 1.12
C TRP A 47 3.23 39.06 0.59
N ASP A 48 4.15 39.90 1.13
CA ASP A 48 4.29 41.26 0.69
C ASP A 48 4.80 41.35 -0.74
N LYS A 49 5.74 40.48 -1.12
CA LYS A 49 6.21 40.38 -2.50
C LYS A 49 5.14 39.81 -3.43
N PHE A 50 4.29 38.92 -2.94
CA PHE A 50 3.23 38.29 -3.72
C PHE A 50 2.03 39.21 -3.95
N ILE A 51 1.58 39.95 -2.90
CA ILE A 51 0.41 40.82 -2.96
C ILE A 51 0.80 42.22 -3.43
N ASN A 52 1.91 42.79 -2.89
CA ASN A 52 2.36 44.13 -3.15
C ASN A 52 3.37 44.25 -4.29
N SER A 53 3.61 43.17 -5.02
CA SER A 53 4.38 43.29 -6.25
C SER A 53 3.54 44.13 -7.22
N HIS A 54 3.74 45.45 -7.20
CA HIS A 54 3.22 46.42 -8.19
C HIS A 54 3.68 46.09 -9.63
N THR A 55 4.33 44.94 -9.83
CA THR A 55 4.57 44.39 -11.14
C THR A 55 3.25 43.77 -11.61
N VAL A 56 2.66 44.38 -12.60
CA VAL A 56 1.48 43.92 -13.40
C VAL A 56 1.46 42.41 -13.64
N ARG A 57 2.63 41.79 -13.60
CA ARG A 57 2.85 40.34 -13.87
C ARG A 57 2.35 39.38 -12.81
N ALA A 58 2.32 39.72 -11.51
CA ALA A 58 1.86 38.75 -10.49
C ALA A 58 0.35 38.48 -10.62
N GLY A 59 -0.44 39.56 -10.85
CA GLY A 59 -1.87 39.41 -11.15
C GLY A 59 -2.15 38.62 -12.41
N GLU A 60 -1.37 38.83 -13.47
CA GLU A 60 -1.47 38.06 -14.72
C GLU A 60 -1.17 36.58 -14.53
N TYR A 61 -0.21 36.23 -13.67
CA TYR A 61 0.11 34.83 -13.37
C TYR A 61 -1.02 34.15 -12.62
N VAL A 62 -1.57 34.78 -11.58
CA VAL A 62 -2.71 34.25 -10.83
C VAL A 62 -3.93 34.10 -11.74
N GLN A 63 -4.23 35.10 -12.56
CA GLN A 63 -5.32 35.02 -13.54
C GLN A 63 -5.09 33.88 -14.55
N THR A 64 -3.86 33.71 -15.03
CA THR A 64 -3.53 32.59 -15.91
C THR A 64 -3.81 31.23 -15.25
N LEU A 65 -3.47 31.05 -13.96
CA LEU A 65 -3.75 29.83 -13.24
C LEU A 65 -5.25 29.59 -13.05
N THR A 66 -6.03 30.63 -12.75
CA THR A 66 -7.49 30.51 -12.62
C THR A 66 -8.16 30.13 -13.94
N ASP A 67 -7.71 30.71 -15.05
CA ASP A 67 -8.25 30.44 -16.39
C ASP A 67 -8.05 28.99 -16.82
N ILE A 68 -6.94 28.35 -16.44
CA ILE A 68 -6.64 26.96 -16.82
C ILE A 68 -6.99 25.94 -15.74
N MET A 69 -7.39 26.37 -14.54
CA MET A 69 -7.60 25.52 -13.37
C MET A 69 -8.45 24.28 -13.68
N VAL A 70 -9.59 24.47 -14.31
CA VAL A 70 -10.54 23.40 -14.62
C VAL A 70 -9.96 22.46 -15.69
N VAL A 71 -9.44 23.02 -16.77
CA VAL A 71 -8.88 22.23 -17.89
C VAL A 71 -7.67 21.43 -17.42
N ASN A 72 -6.74 22.06 -16.71
CA ASN A 72 -5.56 21.39 -16.15
C ASN A 72 -5.95 20.25 -15.21
N THR A 73 -6.92 20.46 -14.33
CA THR A 73 -7.39 19.44 -13.39
C THR A 73 -7.98 18.25 -14.13
N ILE A 74 -8.89 18.48 -15.08
CA ILE A 74 -9.52 17.39 -15.86
C ILE A 74 -8.45 16.59 -16.61
N LEU A 75 -7.55 17.24 -17.30
CA LEU A 75 -6.52 16.56 -18.08
C LEU A 75 -5.54 15.79 -17.19
N THR A 76 -5.14 16.34 -16.05
CA THR A 76 -4.29 15.62 -15.09
C THR A 76 -4.98 14.41 -14.51
N LEU A 77 -6.28 14.50 -14.18
CA LEU A 77 -7.06 13.35 -13.71
C LEU A 77 -7.18 12.26 -14.80
N ILE A 78 -7.36 12.63 -16.06
CA ILE A 78 -7.36 11.69 -17.18
C ILE A 78 -6.01 10.97 -17.27
N ILE A 79 -4.90 11.70 -17.19
CA ILE A 79 -3.56 11.09 -17.18
C ILE A 79 -3.43 10.11 -16.00
N PHE A 80 -3.86 10.48 -14.80
CA PHE A 80 -3.82 9.61 -13.62
C PHE A 80 -4.67 8.35 -13.80
N MET A 81 -5.80 8.44 -14.51
CA MET A 81 -6.62 7.27 -14.88
C MET A 81 -5.90 6.36 -15.88
N VAL A 82 -5.29 6.93 -16.93
CA VAL A 82 -4.54 6.19 -17.96
C VAL A 82 -3.38 5.41 -17.33
N PHE A 83 -2.67 6.01 -16.39
CA PHE A 83 -1.59 5.36 -15.65
C PHE A 83 -2.09 4.43 -14.53
N HIS A 84 -3.38 4.12 -14.49
CA HIS A 84 -4.01 3.20 -13.54
C HIS A 84 -3.76 3.56 -12.06
N LEU A 85 -3.55 4.84 -11.75
CA LEU A 85 -3.29 5.30 -10.39
C LEU A 85 -4.49 5.09 -9.43
N TYR A 86 -5.69 4.89 -9.97
CA TYR A 86 -6.92 4.61 -9.21
C TYR A 86 -7.32 3.13 -9.21
N SER A 87 -6.67 2.29 -10.00
CA SER A 87 -6.99 0.86 -10.14
C SER A 87 -5.89 -0.08 -9.63
N SER A 88 -4.77 0.48 -9.17
CA SER A 88 -3.66 -0.30 -8.60
C SER A 88 -4.14 -1.16 -7.44
N MET A 89 -3.84 -2.46 -7.51
CA MET A 89 -4.10 -3.37 -6.40
C MET A 89 -3.18 -3.00 -5.24
N TRP A 90 -3.73 -2.39 -4.22
CA TRP A 90 -3.10 -1.87 -3.00
C TRP A 90 -2.16 -2.84 -2.27
N ARG A 91 -2.15 -4.10 -2.71
CA ARG A 91 -1.45 -5.21 -2.05
C ARG A 91 0.02 -5.31 -2.44
N PHE A 92 0.41 -4.82 -3.61
CA PHE A 92 1.75 -5.02 -4.20
C PHE A 92 2.43 -3.73 -4.66
N ALA A 93 2.10 -2.58 -4.05
CA ALA A 93 2.74 -1.32 -4.40
C ALA A 93 4.26 -1.40 -4.17
N GLY A 94 5.00 -1.49 -5.27
CA GLY A 94 6.44 -1.56 -5.32
C GLY A 94 7.04 -0.36 -6.07
N MET A 95 8.30 -0.48 -6.49
CA MET A 95 9.02 0.51 -7.27
C MET A 95 8.28 0.91 -8.57
N SER A 96 7.54 -0.02 -9.17
CA SER A 96 6.73 0.22 -10.37
C SER A 96 5.63 1.27 -10.18
N GLU A 97 5.03 1.34 -8.99
CA GLU A 97 4.00 2.35 -8.70
C GLU A 97 4.60 3.76 -8.59
N VAL A 98 5.77 3.88 -7.96
CA VAL A 98 6.50 5.16 -7.90
C VAL A 98 6.89 5.63 -9.29
N LEU A 99 7.34 4.72 -10.17
CA LEU A 99 7.65 5.04 -11.56
C LEU A 99 6.41 5.49 -12.34
N ASN A 100 5.27 4.84 -12.16
CA ASN A 100 4.02 5.25 -12.80
C ASN A 100 3.57 6.65 -12.33
N ILE A 101 3.72 6.96 -11.03
CA ILE A 101 3.45 8.30 -10.49
C ILE A 101 4.41 9.32 -11.12
N ALA A 102 5.71 9.00 -11.20
CA ALA A 102 6.70 9.90 -11.79
C ALA A 102 6.40 10.20 -13.26
N LEU A 103 6.05 9.18 -14.04
CA LEU A 103 5.66 9.34 -15.45
C LEU A 103 4.37 10.15 -15.59
N ALA A 104 3.34 9.83 -14.80
CA ALA A 104 2.06 10.53 -14.84
C ALA A 104 2.21 12.02 -14.49
N THR A 105 2.96 12.34 -13.42
CA THR A 105 3.20 13.73 -13.00
C THR A 105 4.11 14.47 -13.97
N GLY A 106 5.12 13.81 -14.56
CA GLY A 106 5.97 14.37 -15.59
C GLY A 106 5.18 14.74 -16.84
N ILE A 107 4.35 13.84 -17.37
CA ILE A 107 3.49 14.08 -18.53
C ILE A 107 2.47 15.20 -18.22
N SER A 108 1.86 15.19 -17.03
CA SER A 108 0.96 16.26 -16.59
C SER A 108 1.67 17.63 -16.57
N GLY A 109 2.93 17.67 -16.13
CA GLY A 109 3.73 18.89 -16.13
C GLY A 109 4.05 19.42 -17.54
N VAL A 110 4.40 18.51 -18.45
CA VAL A 110 4.62 18.87 -19.88
C VAL A 110 3.33 19.41 -20.48
N MET A 111 2.21 18.76 -20.22
CA MET A 111 0.91 19.20 -20.70
C MET A 111 0.52 20.57 -20.12
N HIS A 112 0.75 20.79 -18.84
CA HIS A 112 0.54 22.08 -18.16
C HIS A 112 1.37 23.19 -18.82
N LEU A 113 2.63 22.92 -19.15
CA LEU A 113 3.50 23.85 -19.89
C LEU A 113 2.94 24.17 -21.29
N VAL A 114 2.49 23.13 -22.02
CA VAL A 114 1.90 23.29 -23.36
C VAL A 114 0.62 24.11 -23.31
N LEU A 115 -0.24 23.90 -22.31
CA LEU A 115 -1.45 24.69 -22.12
C LEU A 115 -1.14 26.17 -21.92
N ILE A 116 -0.21 26.51 -21.02
CA ILE A 116 0.09 27.92 -20.69
C ILE A 116 0.84 28.60 -21.82
N LYS A 117 1.90 27.99 -22.34
CA LYS A 117 2.77 28.62 -23.36
C LYS A 117 2.32 28.37 -24.78
N GLY A 118 1.78 27.19 -25.08
CA GLY A 118 1.38 26.82 -26.44
C GLY A 118 -0.02 27.32 -26.79
N VAL A 119 -1.01 27.12 -25.88
CA VAL A 119 -2.41 27.46 -26.16
C VAL A 119 -2.74 28.90 -25.78
N LEU A 120 -2.43 29.28 -24.52
CA LEU A 120 -2.75 30.62 -24.01
C LEU A 120 -1.69 31.67 -24.36
N ASN A 121 -0.52 31.25 -24.80
CA ASN A 121 0.63 32.13 -25.09
C ASN A 121 0.93 33.15 -23.97
N ARG A 122 0.74 32.72 -22.69
CA ARG A 122 0.93 33.56 -21.53
C ARG A 122 2.36 33.49 -20.99
N PRO A 123 2.95 34.59 -20.55
CA PRO A 123 4.26 34.60 -19.93
C PRO A 123 4.19 33.90 -18.55
N MET A 124 5.00 32.87 -18.35
CA MET A 124 5.13 32.18 -17.06
C MET A 124 6.59 31.81 -16.81
N PRO A 125 7.12 31.97 -15.59
CA PRO A 125 8.52 31.63 -15.28
C PRO A 125 8.82 30.16 -15.50
N ARG A 126 9.99 29.82 -16.07
CA ARG A 126 10.38 28.42 -16.30
C ARG A 126 10.50 27.62 -15.01
N THR A 127 11.00 28.25 -13.94
CA THR A 127 11.13 27.65 -12.60
C THR A 127 9.81 27.21 -11.99
N TYR A 128 8.70 27.89 -12.31
CA TYR A 128 7.36 27.53 -11.88
C TYR A 128 7.00 26.10 -12.31
N PHE A 129 7.23 25.75 -13.57
CA PHE A 129 6.87 24.41 -14.08
C PHE A 129 7.67 23.29 -13.39
N VAL A 130 8.95 23.53 -13.12
CA VAL A 130 9.80 22.54 -12.41
C VAL A 130 9.29 22.35 -10.97
N ILE A 131 9.02 23.46 -10.26
CA ILE A 131 8.50 23.40 -8.88
C ILE A 131 7.14 22.70 -8.86
N TYR A 132 6.24 23.01 -9.81
CA TYR A 132 4.92 22.39 -9.91
C TYR A 132 5.00 20.88 -10.06
N VAL A 133 5.83 20.37 -11.00
CA VAL A 133 6.00 18.93 -11.22
C VAL A 133 6.56 18.24 -9.98
N LEU A 134 7.58 18.82 -9.36
CA LEU A 134 8.20 18.26 -8.15
C LEU A 134 7.19 18.22 -6.98
N LEU A 135 6.46 19.31 -6.76
CA LEU A 135 5.43 19.34 -5.71
C LEU A 135 4.32 18.33 -5.99
N LEU A 136 3.81 18.26 -7.21
CA LEU A 136 2.77 17.33 -7.60
C LEU A 136 3.23 15.89 -7.39
N PHE A 137 4.47 15.56 -7.78
CA PHE A 137 5.06 14.24 -7.57
C PHE A 137 5.15 13.90 -6.08
N ILE A 138 5.78 14.77 -5.28
CA ILE A 138 5.98 14.54 -3.84
C ILE A 138 4.64 14.37 -3.14
N VAL A 139 3.69 15.27 -3.37
CA VAL A 139 2.38 15.25 -2.73
C VAL A 139 1.60 13.99 -3.12
N THR A 140 1.62 13.61 -4.41
CA THR A 140 0.95 12.39 -4.88
C THR A 140 1.56 11.14 -4.25
N VAL A 141 2.88 11.04 -4.15
CA VAL A 141 3.57 9.93 -3.47
C VAL A 141 3.20 9.90 -1.99
N VAL A 142 3.35 11.02 -1.28
CA VAL A 142 3.07 11.10 0.17
C VAL A 142 1.64 10.66 0.47
N ILE A 143 0.64 11.13 -0.26
CA ILE A 143 -0.77 10.79 -0.03
C ILE A 143 -1.00 9.29 -0.22
N ARG A 144 -0.46 8.70 -1.28
CA ARG A 144 -0.67 7.29 -1.59
C ARG A 144 0.05 6.38 -0.59
N PHE A 145 1.25 6.75 -0.16
CA PHE A 145 2.01 5.98 0.83
C PHE A 145 1.52 6.20 2.27
N SER A 146 1.10 7.42 2.64
CA SER A 146 0.60 7.71 4.00
C SER A 146 -0.66 6.91 4.33
N TYR A 147 -1.61 6.81 3.40
CA TYR A 147 -2.78 5.96 3.59
C TYR A 147 -2.40 4.49 3.84
N ARG A 148 -1.44 3.98 3.07
CA ARG A 148 -0.94 2.62 3.24
C ARG A 148 -0.30 2.43 4.61
N LEU A 149 0.53 3.37 5.04
CA LEU A 149 1.18 3.35 6.34
C LEU A 149 0.16 3.43 7.48
N CYS A 150 -0.79 4.36 7.41
CA CYS A 150 -1.87 4.48 8.39
C CYS A 150 -2.69 3.20 8.51
N ARG A 151 -3.00 2.55 7.39
CA ARG A 151 -3.73 1.28 7.39
C ARG A 151 -2.92 0.14 8.02
N GLN A 152 -1.60 0.09 7.78
CA GLN A 152 -0.72 -0.88 8.42
C GLN A 152 -0.62 -0.64 9.93
N LEU A 153 -0.45 0.62 10.35
CA LEU A 153 -0.37 1.01 11.77
C LEU A 153 -1.70 0.78 12.49
N TYR A 154 -2.83 1.13 11.87
CA TYR A 154 -4.15 0.88 12.44
C TYR A 154 -4.39 -0.60 12.68
N LYS A 155 -3.98 -1.48 11.74
CA LYS A 155 -4.06 -2.91 11.91
C LYS A 155 -3.11 -3.43 12.98
N ALA A 156 -1.88 -2.93 13.05
CA ALA A 156 -0.94 -3.31 14.10
C ALA A 156 -1.49 -2.98 15.50
N ASN A 157 -2.20 -1.85 15.65
CA ASN A 157 -2.83 -1.46 16.93
C ASN A 157 -4.17 -2.15 17.20
N SER A 158 -4.89 -2.59 16.17
CA SER A 158 -6.19 -3.27 16.30
C SER A 158 -6.07 -4.76 16.65
N HIS A 159 -4.87 -5.30 16.76
CA HIS A 159 -4.56 -6.72 16.95
C HIS A 159 -4.73 -7.23 18.39
N GLY A 160 -5.54 -6.56 19.22
CA GLY A 160 -5.70 -6.87 20.65
C GLY A 160 -6.63 -8.03 21.01
N SER A 161 -7.53 -8.54 20.13
CA SER A 161 -8.58 -9.43 20.63
C SER A 161 -8.86 -10.75 19.92
N HIS A 162 -8.29 -11.04 18.74
CA HIS A 162 -8.51 -12.31 18.04
C HIS A 162 -7.31 -12.82 17.21
N MET A 163 -6.07 -12.60 17.67
CA MET A 163 -4.91 -13.21 17.00
C MET A 163 -4.96 -14.73 17.18
N ARG A 164 -5.06 -15.46 16.06
CA ARG A 164 -4.92 -16.91 16.04
C ARG A 164 -3.43 -17.25 16.08
N ASN A 165 -3.01 -17.94 17.12
CA ASN A 165 -1.66 -18.46 17.20
C ASN A 165 -1.52 -19.65 16.25
N THR A 166 -0.69 -19.50 15.22
CA THR A 166 -0.52 -20.49 14.15
C THR A 166 0.84 -21.15 14.25
N LEU A 167 0.86 -22.48 14.21
CA LEU A 167 2.07 -23.31 14.11
C LEU A 167 2.17 -23.87 12.69
N ILE A 168 3.33 -23.74 12.06
CA ILE A 168 3.56 -24.25 10.69
C ILE A 168 4.40 -25.52 10.79
N ILE A 169 3.97 -26.58 10.09
CA ILE A 169 4.71 -27.83 10.01
C ILE A 169 5.28 -27.97 8.61
N GLY A 170 6.61 -27.94 8.52
CA GLY A 170 7.40 -27.92 7.29
C GLY A 170 8.16 -26.62 7.09
N ALA A 171 9.48 -26.70 7.17
CA ALA A 171 10.44 -25.62 6.96
C ALA A 171 11.06 -25.66 5.55
N GLY A 172 10.33 -26.20 4.58
CA GLY A 172 10.71 -26.25 3.18
C GLY A 172 10.16 -25.08 2.38
N GLU A 173 10.24 -25.17 1.06
CA GLU A 173 9.76 -24.14 0.13
C GLU A 173 8.26 -23.85 0.31
N ALA A 174 7.44 -24.89 0.47
CA ALA A 174 6.02 -24.73 0.71
C ALA A 174 5.72 -24.02 2.05
N GLY A 175 6.46 -24.34 3.12
CA GLY A 175 6.35 -23.63 4.40
C GLY A 175 6.73 -22.15 4.25
N ASN A 176 7.79 -21.87 3.51
CA ASN A 176 8.22 -20.50 3.22
C ASN A 176 7.16 -19.71 2.43
N MET A 177 6.49 -20.35 1.46
CA MET A 177 5.36 -19.74 0.74
C MET A 177 4.18 -19.44 1.65
N VAL A 178 3.82 -20.38 2.54
CA VAL A 178 2.75 -20.18 3.53
C VAL A 178 3.07 -19.02 4.48
N ILE A 179 4.31 -18.94 4.97
CA ILE A 179 4.77 -17.83 5.82
C ILE A 179 4.62 -16.51 5.08
N ASN A 180 5.05 -16.45 3.82
CA ASN A 180 4.90 -15.24 2.99
C ASN A 180 3.42 -14.87 2.82
N GLU A 181 2.56 -15.82 2.50
CA GLU A 181 1.14 -15.58 2.31
C GLU A 181 0.48 -15.09 3.62
N LEU A 182 0.79 -15.70 4.76
CA LEU A 182 0.29 -15.27 6.06
C LEU A 182 0.77 -13.86 6.44
N LYS A 183 2.02 -13.53 6.17
CA LYS A 183 2.57 -12.19 6.42
C LYS A 183 2.00 -11.12 5.48
N LEU A 184 1.77 -11.47 4.22
CA LEU A 184 1.19 -10.58 3.21
C LEU A 184 -0.33 -10.48 3.32
N SER A 185 -0.97 -11.49 3.86
CA SER A 185 -2.43 -11.54 4.05
C SER A 185 -2.87 -10.63 5.18
N VAL A 186 -3.20 -9.43 4.80
CA VAL A 186 -3.73 -8.37 5.67
C VAL A 186 -5.04 -8.78 6.39
N ASN A 187 -5.69 -9.86 5.97
CA ASN A 187 -6.98 -10.34 6.47
C ASN A 187 -6.88 -11.61 7.35
N LEU A 188 -5.70 -12.19 7.50
CA LEU A 188 -5.49 -13.33 8.37
C LEU A 188 -4.89 -12.80 9.67
N ASP A 189 -5.71 -12.75 10.72
CA ASP A 189 -5.29 -12.42 12.09
C ASP A 189 -4.47 -13.59 12.69
N SER A 190 -3.40 -14.01 11.99
CA SER A 190 -2.57 -15.16 12.34
C SER A 190 -1.20 -14.70 12.81
N HIS A 191 -0.87 -15.03 14.04
CA HIS A 191 0.47 -14.87 14.61
C HIS A 191 1.22 -16.20 14.49
N ILE A 192 2.29 -16.25 13.70
CA ILE A 192 3.09 -17.46 13.53
C ILE A 192 4.00 -17.61 14.75
N CYS A 193 3.69 -18.59 15.61
CA CYS A 193 4.40 -18.83 16.86
C CYS A 193 5.72 -19.61 16.65
N GLY A 194 5.83 -20.37 15.57
CA GLY A 194 7.01 -21.16 15.26
C GLY A 194 6.79 -22.11 14.09
N ILE A 195 7.86 -22.78 13.73
CA ILE A 195 7.90 -23.77 12.65
C ILE A 195 8.39 -25.09 13.22
N ILE A 196 7.85 -26.21 12.77
CA ILE A 196 8.30 -27.56 13.09
C ILE A 196 8.85 -28.22 11.83
N ASP A 197 10.04 -28.82 11.91
CA ASP A 197 10.64 -29.61 10.82
C ASP A 197 11.49 -30.73 11.38
N ASP A 198 11.34 -31.94 10.82
CA ASP A 198 12.10 -33.11 11.25
C ASP A 198 13.58 -33.09 10.83
N GLU A 199 13.94 -32.24 9.89
CA GLU A 199 15.31 -32.10 9.41
C GLU A 199 16.19 -31.39 10.45
N LYS A 200 17.09 -32.17 11.07
CA LYS A 200 17.96 -31.68 12.16
C LYS A 200 18.77 -30.43 11.81
N ALA A 201 19.18 -30.32 10.54
CA ALA A 201 19.96 -29.17 10.07
C ALA A 201 19.17 -27.83 10.14
N LYS A 202 17.85 -27.89 10.11
CA LYS A 202 16.98 -26.71 10.17
C LYS A 202 16.56 -26.36 11.59
N GLN A 203 16.62 -27.32 12.51
CA GLN A 203 16.16 -27.10 13.88
C GLN A 203 16.99 -26.03 14.58
N GLY A 204 16.32 -25.11 15.28
CA GLY A 204 16.94 -23.97 15.93
C GLY A 204 17.27 -22.78 15.02
N THR A 205 17.18 -22.92 13.68
CA THR A 205 17.39 -21.83 12.73
C THR A 205 16.17 -20.91 12.61
N TYR A 206 16.31 -19.82 11.86
CA TYR A 206 15.22 -18.88 11.60
C TYR A 206 14.89 -18.84 10.12
N ILE A 207 13.61 -18.93 9.78
CA ILE A 207 13.08 -18.73 8.44
C ILE A 207 12.22 -17.48 8.45
N GLN A 208 12.60 -16.47 7.70
CA GLN A 208 11.93 -15.18 7.68
C GLN A 208 11.69 -14.58 9.09
N GLY A 209 12.62 -14.77 10.02
CA GLY A 209 12.52 -14.26 11.40
C GLY A 209 11.67 -15.14 12.34
N ILE A 210 11.14 -16.29 11.88
CA ILE A 210 10.39 -17.24 12.70
C ILE A 210 11.30 -18.42 13.02
N ARG A 211 11.36 -18.80 14.29
CA ARG A 211 12.24 -19.87 14.77
C ARG A 211 11.67 -21.25 14.42
N VAL A 212 12.54 -22.16 13.93
CA VAL A 212 12.25 -23.59 13.83
C VAL A 212 12.45 -24.20 15.22
N LEU A 213 11.36 -24.59 15.86
CA LEU A 213 11.33 -25.01 17.27
C LEU A 213 11.93 -26.40 17.49
N GLY A 214 11.85 -27.28 16.49
CA GLY A 214 12.34 -28.66 16.55
C GLY A 214 11.58 -29.58 15.61
N GLY A 215 11.69 -30.90 15.82
CA GLY A 215 11.01 -31.93 15.08
C GLY A 215 9.56 -32.16 15.56
N ARG A 216 8.93 -33.22 15.02
CA ARG A 216 7.53 -33.60 15.33
C ARG A 216 7.23 -33.80 16.82
N ASP A 217 8.21 -34.15 17.63
CA ASP A 217 8.12 -34.33 19.08
C ASP A 217 7.84 -33.02 19.78
N GLN A 218 8.15 -31.88 19.16
CA GLN A 218 7.91 -30.55 19.67
C GLN A 218 6.51 -30.01 19.35
N ILE A 219 5.67 -30.73 18.58
CA ILE A 219 4.32 -30.28 18.22
C ILE A 219 3.47 -30.07 19.47
N LEU A 220 3.34 -31.09 20.32
CA LEU A 220 2.50 -31.02 21.54
C LEU A 220 3.02 -29.96 22.53
N PRO A 221 4.33 -29.93 22.89
CA PRO A 221 4.87 -28.88 23.74
C PRO A 221 4.69 -27.48 23.17
N ALA A 222 4.85 -27.29 21.86
CA ALA A 222 4.68 -26.01 21.20
C ALA A 222 3.21 -25.54 21.25
N VAL A 223 2.26 -26.44 20.99
CA VAL A 223 0.83 -26.12 21.06
C VAL A 223 0.43 -25.64 22.46
N GLN A 224 0.90 -26.31 23.50
CA GLN A 224 0.62 -25.93 24.88
C GLN A 224 1.29 -24.60 25.28
N LYS A 225 2.60 -24.48 24.96
CA LYS A 225 3.40 -23.31 25.35
C LYS A 225 2.92 -22.02 24.68
N TYR A 226 2.62 -22.07 23.41
CA TYR A 226 2.24 -20.91 22.60
C TYR A 226 0.73 -20.74 22.43
N LYS A 227 -0.08 -21.59 23.08
CA LYS A 227 -1.56 -21.60 22.98
C LYS A 227 -2.00 -21.57 21.53
N VAL A 228 -1.48 -22.51 20.73
CA VAL A 228 -1.73 -22.58 19.29
C VAL A 228 -3.20 -22.90 19.03
N ASN A 229 -3.83 -22.08 18.19
CA ASN A 229 -5.22 -22.25 17.77
C ASN A 229 -5.33 -22.94 16.42
N GLU A 230 -4.27 -22.84 15.59
CA GLU A 230 -4.27 -23.29 14.22
C GLU A 230 -2.93 -23.95 13.87
N ILE A 231 -2.98 -25.11 13.20
CA ILE A 231 -1.81 -25.81 12.68
C ILE A 231 -1.93 -25.89 11.16
N ILE A 232 -0.92 -25.41 10.43
CA ILE A 232 -0.86 -25.52 8.97
C ILE A 232 0.23 -26.51 8.57
N VAL A 233 -0.15 -27.55 7.81
CA VAL A 233 0.79 -28.57 7.34
C VAL A 233 1.23 -28.26 5.91
N ALA A 234 2.48 -27.81 5.75
CA ALA A 234 3.07 -27.33 4.49
C ALA A 234 4.19 -28.28 4.00
N MET A 235 3.84 -29.55 3.73
CA MET A 235 4.80 -30.58 3.33
C MET A 235 4.33 -31.40 2.12
N PRO A 236 4.17 -30.79 0.92
CA PRO A 236 3.65 -31.49 -0.27
C PRO A 236 4.57 -32.61 -0.79
N SER A 237 5.88 -32.48 -0.59
CA SER A 237 6.90 -33.40 -1.12
C SER A 237 7.21 -34.59 -0.18
N VAL A 238 6.54 -34.66 0.98
CA VAL A 238 6.80 -35.70 1.98
C VAL A 238 5.91 -36.93 1.75
N SER A 239 6.45 -38.13 2.02
CA SER A 239 5.69 -39.39 1.84
C SER A 239 4.41 -39.40 2.67
N LYS A 240 3.33 -39.98 2.12
CA LYS A 240 2.00 -40.07 2.76
C LYS A 240 2.06 -40.69 4.16
N LYS A 241 2.97 -41.65 4.40
CA LYS A 241 3.16 -42.32 5.71
C LYS A 241 3.67 -41.31 6.78
N LYS A 242 4.63 -40.44 6.42
CA LYS A 242 5.15 -39.40 7.33
C LYS A 242 4.11 -38.35 7.63
N VAL A 243 3.37 -37.91 6.60
CA VAL A 243 2.29 -36.91 6.76
C VAL A 243 1.20 -37.47 7.68
N LYS A 244 0.77 -38.75 7.46
CA LYS A 244 -0.23 -39.40 8.31
C LYS A 244 0.18 -39.38 9.79
N ASN A 245 1.43 -39.73 10.09
CA ASN A 245 1.94 -39.77 11.46
C ASN A 245 1.91 -38.38 12.12
N ILE A 246 2.27 -37.33 11.37
CA ILE A 246 2.20 -35.93 11.85
C ILE A 246 0.74 -35.54 12.10
N LEU A 247 -0.18 -35.86 11.18
CA LEU A 247 -1.60 -35.60 11.34
C LEU A 247 -2.18 -36.28 12.59
N GLU A 248 -1.78 -37.53 12.88
CA GLU A 248 -2.18 -38.23 14.10
C GLU A 248 -1.69 -37.57 15.38
N ILE A 249 -0.51 -36.92 15.35
CA ILE A 249 -0.02 -36.11 16.47
C ILE A 249 -0.85 -34.82 16.59
N CYS A 250 -1.11 -34.13 15.46
CA CYS A 250 -1.90 -32.91 15.44
C CYS A 250 -3.36 -33.11 15.90
N GLN A 251 -3.97 -34.25 15.57
CA GLN A 251 -5.31 -34.63 16.04
C GLN A 251 -5.44 -34.77 17.55
N LYS A 252 -4.32 -35.01 18.25
CA LYS A 252 -4.30 -35.00 19.73
C LYS A 252 -4.32 -33.62 20.34
N THR A 253 -4.28 -32.59 19.51
CA THR A 253 -4.36 -31.18 19.94
C THR A 253 -5.76 -30.63 19.69
N ASN A 254 -6.14 -29.57 20.41
CA ASN A 254 -7.39 -28.85 20.18
C ASN A 254 -7.27 -27.75 19.10
N ALA A 255 -6.17 -27.72 18.36
CA ALA A 255 -5.93 -26.72 17.31
C ALA A 255 -6.64 -27.11 16.00
N GLU A 256 -7.16 -26.12 15.29
CA GLU A 256 -7.73 -26.29 13.94
C GLU A 256 -6.63 -26.69 12.96
N LEU A 257 -6.83 -27.80 12.22
CA LEU A 257 -5.86 -28.30 11.25
C LEU A 257 -6.21 -27.84 9.83
N LYS A 258 -5.21 -27.31 9.12
CA LYS A 258 -5.34 -26.86 7.73
C LYS A 258 -4.22 -27.38 6.84
#